data_5e4348ba26851627ea7662db9b566fa8
#
_entry.id   5e4348ba26851627ea7662db9b566fa8
#
_cell.length_a   1.000
_cell.length_b   1.000
_cell.length_c   1.000
_cell.angle_alpha   90.00
_cell.angle_beta   90.00
_cell.angle_gamma   90.00
#
_symmetry.space_group_name_H-M   'P 1'
#
loop_
_entity.id
_entity.type
_entity.pdbx_description
1 polymer ?
#
loop_
_entity_poly.entity_id
_entity_poly.type
_entity_poly.pdbx_seq_one_letter_code
_entity_poly.pdbx_strand_id
1 'polypeptide(L)'
;MMPGPSSERAVILAASERDAVWTAHLIKEAGYYANICGDLAELERQVASGAGLAIIADEAVRTADLAGLARWLNAQPSWSDFPIVLMSEGGGPERSPEAARLGRALGNVTFIERPFHPTTLVSLVAAAVRGRRRQYQTRAILEDLTESESLLQTALDAGHLGALELHIPGFELEASATCKRFFGRAADLPFTYQ
;
A
#
# COMPACT_ATOMS: atom_id res chain seq x y z
N MET A 1 -5.69 -12.37 -3.93
CA MET A 1 -4.27 -12.02 -4.13
C MET A 1 -3.63 -12.03 -2.76
N MET A 2 -2.69 -12.94 -2.48
CA MET A 2 -2.03 -13.01 -1.17
C MET A 2 -1.29 -11.68 -0.92
N PRO A 3 -1.46 -11.04 0.25
CA PRO A 3 -0.73 -9.84 0.58
C PRO A 3 0.77 -10.14 0.61
N GLY A 4 1.56 -9.34 -0.12
CA GLY A 4 3.02 -9.49 -0.15
C GLY A 4 3.66 -9.36 1.23
N PRO A 5 4.86 -9.89 1.42
CA PRO A 5 5.56 -9.81 2.69
C PRO A 5 5.79 -8.35 3.11
N SER A 6 5.83 -8.10 4.42
CA SER A 6 6.16 -6.79 5.00
C SER A 6 7.63 -6.46 4.70
N SER A 7 7.89 -5.82 3.56
CA SER A 7 9.23 -5.50 3.07
C SER A 7 9.54 -4.02 3.21
N GLU A 8 10.74 -3.71 3.69
CA GLU A 8 11.29 -2.35 3.75
C GLU A 8 12.35 -2.11 2.67
N ARG A 9 12.53 -3.08 1.78
CA ARG A 9 13.54 -3.04 0.73
C ARG A 9 13.20 -1.98 -0.32
N ALA A 10 14.16 -1.12 -0.65
CA ALA A 10 14.08 -0.21 -1.78
C ALA A 10 14.40 -0.94 -3.10
N VAL A 11 13.66 -0.67 -4.15
CA VAL A 11 13.99 -1.06 -5.51
C VAL A 11 14.37 0.19 -6.30
N ILE A 12 15.47 0.12 -7.07
CA ILE A 12 16.08 1.28 -7.71
C ILE A 12 16.13 1.05 -9.21
N LEU A 13 15.55 1.99 -9.97
CA LEU A 13 15.67 2.06 -11.42
C LEU A 13 16.27 3.42 -11.80
N ALA A 14 17.50 3.42 -12.29
CA ALA A 14 18.21 4.61 -12.72
C ALA A 14 18.53 4.57 -14.22
N ALA A 15 18.83 5.73 -14.81
CA ALA A 15 19.18 5.84 -16.23
C ALA A 15 20.55 5.23 -16.55
N SER A 16 21.45 5.20 -15.56
CA SER A 16 22.78 4.58 -15.69
C SER A 16 23.07 3.61 -14.55
N GLU A 17 23.86 2.57 -14.82
CA GLU A 17 24.34 1.63 -13.83
C GLU A 17 25.12 2.33 -12.71
N ARG A 18 25.92 3.34 -13.06
CA ARG A 18 26.70 4.11 -12.11
C ARG A 18 25.81 4.82 -11.09
N ASP A 19 24.73 5.46 -11.55
CA ASP A 19 23.77 6.16 -10.67
C ASP A 19 23.00 5.18 -9.81
N ALA A 20 22.62 4.03 -10.38
CA ALA A 20 21.97 2.95 -9.63
C ALA A 20 22.85 2.42 -8.50
N VAL A 21 24.13 2.14 -8.80
CA VAL A 21 25.11 1.65 -7.81
C VAL A 21 25.37 2.69 -6.73
N TRP A 22 25.55 3.97 -7.11
CA TRP A 22 25.75 5.06 -6.16
C TRP A 22 24.55 5.23 -5.23
N THR A 23 23.34 5.24 -5.80
CA THR A 23 22.08 5.33 -5.03
C THR A 23 21.94 4.15 -4.06
N ALA A 24 22.18 2.94 -4.54
CA ALA A 24 22.11 1.73 -3.72
C ALA A 24 23.14 1.74 -2.57
N HIS A 25 24.36 2.20 -2.83
CA HIS A 25 25.40 2.32 -1.83
C HIS A 25 24.99 3.29 -0.72
N LEU A 26 24.54 4.48 -1.09
CA LEU A 26 24.08 5.50 -0.15
C LEU A 26 22.96 4.99 0.78
N ILE A 27 22.00 4.26 0.22
CA ILE A 27 20.88 3.69 0.97
C ILE A 27 21.33 2.58 1.91
N LYS A 28 22.26 1.73 1.46
CA LYS A 28 22.85 0.65 2.26
C LYS A 28 23.68 1.19 3.42
N GLU A 29 24.48 2.23 3.20
CA GLU A 29 25.23 2.92 4.28
C GLU A 29 24.28 3.51 5.34
N ALA A 30 23.09 3.96 4.94
CA ALA A 30 22.06 4.41 5.86
C ALA A 30 21.28 3.29 6.57
N GLY A 31 21.67 2.02 6.36
CA GLY A 31 21.09 0.85 7.04
C GLY A 31 19.84 0.28 6.38
N TYR A 32 19.53 0.63 5.13
CA TYR A 32 18.39 0.09 4.39
C TYR A 32 18.81 -0.93 3.34
N TYR A 33 17.93 -1.88 3.03
CA TYR A 33 18.13 -2.81 1.93
C TYR A 33 17.77 -2.17 0.60
N ALA A 34 18.62 -2.38 -0.42
CA ALA A 34 18.40 -1.84 -1.75
C ALA A 34 18.76 -2.86 -2.84
N ASN A 35 17.89 -3.00 -3.83
CA ASN A 35 18.11 -3.80 -5.03
C ASN A 35 18.05 -2.88 -6.26
N ILE A 36 19.00 -3.09 -7.18
CA ILE A 36 19.02 -2.40 -8.46
C ILE A 36 18.22 -3.22 -9.46
N CYS A 37 17.39 -2.54 -10.25
CA CYS A 37 16.63 -3.09 -11.37
C CYS A 37 17.25 -2.62 -12.68
N GLY A 38 17.44 -3.52 -13.62
CA GLY A 38 18.04 -3.22 -14.92
C GLY A 38 17.04 -2.52 -15.87
N ASP A 39 15.76 -2.79 -15.70
CA ASP A 39 14.68 -2.24 -16.50
C ASP A 39 13.37 -2.10 -15.72
N LEU A 40 12.35 -1.50 -16.37
CA LEU A 40 11.03 -1.32 -15.77
C LEU A 40 10.34 -2.66 -15.48
N ALA A 41 10.51 -3.65 -16.35
CA ALA A 41 9.87 -4.97 -16.15
C ALA A 41 10.45 -5.69 -14.93
N GLU A 42 11.73 -5.54 -14.65
CA GLU A 42 12.34 -6.05 -13.43
C GLU A 42 11.83 -5.28 -12.21
N LEU A 43 11.73 -3.95 -12.28
CA LEU A 43 11.15 -3.14 -11.22
C LEU A 43 9.72 -3.61 -10.89
N GLU A 44 8.87 -3.82 -11.88
CA GLU A 44 7.50 -4.33 -11.71
C GLU A 44 7.49 -5.69 -11.00
N ARG A 45 8.35 -6.62 -11.42
CA ARG A 45 8.48 -7.93 -10.76
C ARG A 45 8.93 -7.80 -9.31
N GLN A 46 9.92 -6.94 -9.02
CA GLN A 46 10.45 -6.73 -7.69
C GLN A 46 9.42 -6.06 -6.76
N VAL A 47 8.65 -5.11 -7.28
CA VAL A 47 7.54 -4.47 -6.57
C VAL A 47 6.45 -5.50 -6.26
N ALA A 48 6.05 -6.31 -7.22
CA ALA A 48 5.03 -7.36 -7.04
C ALA A 48 5.48 -8.46 -6.07
N SER A 49 6.79 -8.76 -6.00
CA SER A 49 7.34 -9.75 -5.05
C SER A 49 7.49 -9.23 -3.62
N GLY A 50 7.22 -7.94 -3.38
CA GLY A 50 7.27 -7.32 -2.06
C GLY A 50 8.46 -6.37 -1.89
N ALA A 51 8.33 -5.13 -2.36
CA ALA A 51 9.21 -4.02 -2.06
C ALA A 51 8.55 -3.06 -1.05
N GLY A 52 9.35 -2.28 -0.32
CA GLY A 52 8.89 -1.25 0.59
C GLY A 52 8.69 0.10 -0.10
N LEU A 53 9.54 0.43 -1.06
CA LEU A 53 9.49 1.66 -1.85
C LEU A 53 10.22 1.48 -3.18
N ALA A 54 9.95 2.37 -4.13
CA ALA A 54 10.72 2.48 -5.36
C ALA A 54 11.46 3.82 -5.42
N ILE A 55 12.66 3.81 -6.00
CA ILE A 55 13.44 5.00 -6.35
C ILE A 55 13.68 4.94 -7.84
N ILE A 56 13.14 5.90 -8.56
CA ILE A 56 13.11 5.90 -10.02
C ILE A 56 13.73 7.22 -10.55
N ALA A 57 14.66 7.12 -11.47
CA ALA A 57 15.08 8.28 -12.25
C ALA A 57 14.06 8.55 -13.37
N ASP A 58 13.62 9.80 -13.55
CA ASP A 58 12.59 10.15 -14.53
C ASP A 58 13.04 9.79 -15.95
N GLU A 59 14.33 9.90 -16.25
CA GLU A 59 14.90 9.55 -17.55
C GLU A 59 14.73 8.05 -17.86
N ALA A 60 14.79 7.19 -16.85
CA ALA A 60 14.65 5.75 -17.05
C ALA A 60 13.23 5.31 -17.45
N VAL A 61 12.23 6.17 -17.20
CA VAL A 61 10.82 5.89 -17.45
C VAL A 61 10.12 6.88 -18.36
N ARG A 62 10.87 7.86 -18.90
CA ARG A 62 10.33 8.96 -19.71
C ARG A 62 9.52 8.48 -20.91
N THR A 63 10.00 7.47 -21.62
CA THR A 63 9.37 6.89 -22.80
C THR A 63 8.78 5.50 -22.55
N ALA A 64 8.84 5.01 -21.30
CA ALA A 64 8.38 3.67 -20.98
C ALA A 64 6.85 3.60 -20.85
N ASP A 65 6.29 2.44 -21.15
CA ASP A 65 4.89 2.13 -20.86
C ASP A 65 4.73 1.79 -19.36
N LEU A 66 4.12 2.69 -18.62
CA LEU A 66 3.87 2.54 -17.18
C LEU A 66 2.56 1.83 -16.87
N ALA A 67 1.81 1.34 -17.87
CA ALA A 67 0.48 0.76 -17.65
C ALA A 67 0.51 -0.45 -16.71
N GLY A 68 1.57 -1.25 -16.73
CA GLY A 68 1.78 -2.39 -15.81
C GLY A 68 1.91 -1.92 -14.37
N LEU A 69 2.85 -1.03 -14.12
CA LEU A 69 3.12 -0.46 -12.79
C LEU A 69 1.90 0.31 -12.26
N ALA A 70 1.28 1.16 -13.07
CA ALA A 70 0.08 1.92 -12.68
C ALA A 70 -1.09 0.99 -12.32
N ARG A 71 -1.29 -0.09 -13.06
CA ARG A 71 -2.33 -1.09 -12.76
C ARG A 71 -2.06 -1.77 -11.42
N TRP A 72 -0.81 -2.14 -11.15
CA TRP A 72 -0.43 -2.72 -9.87
C TRP A 72 -0.66 -1.73 -8.71
N LEU A 73 -0.25 -0.46 -8.88
CA LEU A 73 -0.46 0.59 -7.89
C LEU A 73 -1.96 0.81 -7.58
N ASN A 74 -2.81 0.85 -8.60
CA ASN A 74 -4.25 1.04 -8.44
C ASN A 74 -4.97 -0.20 -7.85
N ALA A 75 -4.37 -1.38 -7.94
CA ALA A 75 -4.92 -2.62 -7.39
C ALA A 75 -4.51 -2.88 -5.93
N GLN A 76 -3.82 -1.94 -5.29
CA GLN A 76 -3.42 -2.07 -3.89
C GLN A 76 -4.65 -2.08 -2.97
N PRO A 77 -4.60 -2.84 -1.86
CA PRO A 77 -5.63 -2.77 -0.83
C PRO A 77 -5.64 -1.39 -0.15
N SER A 78 -6.75 -1.02 0.46
CA SER A 78 -6.98 0.31 1.06
C SER A 78 -5.96 0.71 2.13
N TRP A 79 -5.31 -0.24 2.78
CA TRP A 79 -4.25 0.02 3.76
C TRP A 79 -2.89 0.33 3.13
N SER A 80 -2.71 0.06 1.83
CA SER A 80 -1.42 0.18 1.13
C SER A 80 -1.40 1.38 0.20
N ASP A 81 -0.40 2.22 0.36
CA ASP A 81 -0.10 3.34 -0.52
C ASP A 81 1.42 3.33 -0.78
N PHE A 82 1.83 2.67 -1.88
CA PHE A 82 3.23 2.37 -2.17
C PHE A 82 4.01 3.63 -2.51
N PRO A 83 5.05 4.00 -1.73
CA PRO A 83 5.79 5.22 -1.95
C PRO A 83 6.81 5.08 -3.09
N ILE A 84 6.88 6.12 -3.91
CA ILE A 84 7.83 6.25 -5.00
C ILE A 84 8.62 7.56 -4.81
N VAL A 85 9.94 7.48 -4.83
CA VAL A 85 10.83 8.64 -4.90
C VAL A 85 11.27 8.80 -6.36
N LEU A 86 10.85 9.89 -7.00
CA LEU A 86 11.22 10.19 -8.38
C LEU A 86 12.34 11.23 -8.41
N MET A 87 13.50 10.82 -8.93
CA MET A 87 14.65 11.70 -9.15
C MET A 87 14.51 12.38 -10.51
N SER A 88 14.47 13.73 -10.55
CA SER A 88 14.24 14.52 -11.76
C SER A 88 15.33 15.56 -11.96
N GLU A 89 15.69 15.80 -13.24
CA GLU A 89 16.58 16.92 -13.63
C GLU A 89 15.80 18.21 -13.89
N GLY A 90 14.54 18.11 -14.27
CA GLY A 90 13.69 19.23 -14.69
C GLY A 90 12.81 19.85 -13.59
N GLY A 91 13.01 19.48 -12.33
CA GLY A 91 12.16 19.91 -11.21
C GLY A 91 10.90 19.06 -11.03
N GLY A 92 10.04 19.50 -10.09
CA GLY A 92 8.79 18.80 -9.76
C GLY A 92 7.66 19.06 -10.77
N PRO A 93 6.45 18.55 -10.45
CA PRO A 93 5.28 18.63 -11.35
C PRO A 93 4.83 20.05 -11.69
N GLU A 94 5.23 21.04 -10.91
CA GLU A 94 4.93 22.46 -11.16
C GLU A 94 5.76 23.05 -12.32
N ARG A 95 6.93 22.47 -12.60
CA ARG A 95 7.89 22.96 -13.59
C ARG A 95 7.99 22.07 -14.82
N SER A 96 7.60 20.80 -14.71
CA SER A 96 7.72 19.80 -15.76
C SER A 96 6.37 19.13 -16.04
N PRO A 97 5.78 19.30 -17.24
CA PRO A 97 4.57 18.58 -17.66
C PRO A 97 4.75 17.04 -17.56
N GLU A 98 5.98 16.58 -17.78
CA GLU A 98 6.33 15.17 -17.70
C GLU A 98 6.33 14.67 -16.26
N ALA A 99 6.94 15.41 -15.33
CA ALA A 99 6.85 15.09 -13.91
C ALA A 99 5.39 15.08 -13.44
N ALA A 100 4.56 16.02 -13.91
CA ALA A 100 3.13 16.02 -13.62
C ALA A 100 2.40 14.79 -14.19
N ARG A 101 2.78 14.32 -15.38
CA ARG A 101 2.25 13.07 -15.97
C ARG A 101 2.65 11.86 -15.12
N LEU A 102 3.93 11.74 -14.77
CA LEU A 102 4.45 10.66 -13.95
C LEU A 102 3.79 10.64 -12.56
N GLY A 103 3.65 11.81 -11.92
CA GLY A 103 2.97 11.92 -10.63
C GLY A 103 1.52 11.43 -10.66
N ARG A 104 0.76 11.78 -11.71
CA ARG A 104 -0.62 11.29 -11.88
C ARG A 104 -0.70 9.80 -12.15
N ALA A 105 0.26 9.25 -12.92
CA ALA A 105 0.27 7.84 -13.27
C ALA A 105 0.68 6.92 -12.10
N LEU A 106 1.59 7.41 -11.25
CA LEU A 106 2.23 6.63 -10.20
C LEU A 106 1.64 6.87 -8.79
N GLY A 107 0.82 7.89 -8.60
CA GLY A 107 0.11 8.15 -7.34
C GLY A 107 0.99 8.76 -6.24
N ASN A 108 1.40 7.98 -5.25
CA ASN A 108 2.19 8.43 -4.10
C ASN A 108 3.67 8.68 -4.47
N VAL A 109 3.93 9.82 -5.10
CA VAL A 109 5.25 10.20 -5.61
C VAL A 109 5.81 11.39 -4.84
N THR A 110 7.03 11.23 -4.34
CA THR A 110 7.84 12.32 -3.81
C THR A 110 8.94 12.66 -4.82
N PHE A 111 8.99 13.90 -5.26
CA PHE A 111 10.00 14.36 -6.21
C PHE A 111 11.25 14.86 -5.50
N ILE A 112 12.41 14.51 -6.05
CA ILE A 112 13.70 15.06 -5.63
C ILE A 112 14.44 15.58 -6.87
N GLU A 113 14.79 16.86 -6.88
CA GLU A 113 15.48 17.52 -7.99
C GLU A 113 16.98 17.31 -7.89
N ARG A 114 17.62 16.93 -8.99
CA ARG A 114 19.08 16.86 -9.10
C ARG A 114 19.67 18.23 -9.48
N PRO A 115 20.84 18.60 -8.95
CA PRO A 115 21.62 17.86 -7.94
C PRO A 115 21.04 18.00 -6.54
N PHE A 116 21.06 16.92 -5.75
CA PHE A 116 20.61 16.90 -4.37
C PHE A 116 21.72 16.45 -3.40
N HIS A 117 21.59 16.85 -2.15
CA HIS A 117 22.50 16.39 -1.10
C HIS A 117 22.16 14.94 -0.70
N PRO A 118 23.15 14.04 -0.50
CA PRO A 118 22.91 12.65 -0.10
C PRO A 118 21.93 12.49 1.06
N THR A 119 22.04 13.34 2.09
CA THR A 119 21.14 13.29 3.24
C THR A 119 19.67 13.54 2.89
N THR A 120 19.39 14.27 1.82
CA THR A 120 18.01 14.51 1.37
C THR A 120 17.38 13.20 0.91
N LEU A 121 18.08 12.44 0.07
CA LEU A 121 17.59 11.13 -0.39
C LEU A 121 17.42 10.16 0.77
N VAL A 122 18.40 10.06 1.66
CA VAL A 122 18.33 9.21 2.85
C VAL A 122 17.13 9.60 3.73
N SER A 123 16.86 10.88 3.91
CA SER A 123 15.72 11.37 4.69
C SER A 123 14.38 11.00 4.05
N LEU A 124 14.26 11.06 2.72
CA LEU A 124 13.08 10.64 1.98
C LEU A 124 12.85 9.14 2.10
N VAL A 125 13.90 8.33 1.94
CA VAL A 125 13.83 6.87 2.13
C VAL A 125 13.40 6.53 3.56
N ALA A 126 14.00 7.18 4.56
CA ALA A 126 13.61 7.00 5.96
C ALA A 126 12.13 7.34 6.21
N ALA A 127 11.63 8.41 5.61
CA ALA A 127 10.22 8.81 5.70
C ALA A 127 9.31 7.78 5.01
N ALA A 128 9.66 7.32 3.81
CA ALA A 128 8.93 6.30 3.06
C ALA A 128 8.86 4.97 3.84
N VAL A 129 9.98 4.50 4.39
CA VAL A 129 10.03 3.28 5.20
C VAL A 129 9.17 3.42 6.46
N ARG A 130 9.22 4.56 7.16
CA ARG A 130 8.33 4.80 8.32
C ARG A 130 6.85 4.77 7.91
N GLY A 131 6.50 5.35 6.75
CA GLY A 131 5.16 5.27 6.19
C GLY A 131 4.73 3.82 5.95
N ARG A 132 5.59 3.02 5.32
CA ARG A 132 5.32 1.58 5.06
C ARG A 132 5.14 0.77 6.34
N ARG A 133 5.94 1.01 7.36
CA ARG A 133 5.77 0.36 8.67
C ARG A 133 4.38 0.60 9.26
N ARG A 134 3.88 1.85 9.18
CA ARG A 134 2.53 2.19 9.65
C ARG A 134 1.45 1.47 8.84
N GLN A 135 1.61 1.38 7.53
CA GLN A 135 0.68 0.66 6.65
C GLN A 135 0.66 -0.84 7.00
N TYR A 136 1.81 -1.45 7.27
CA TYR A 136 1.88 -2.85 7.70
C TYR A 136 1.25 -3.08 9.09
N GLN A 137 1.40 -2.14 10.01
CA GLN A 137 0.70 -2.19 11.31
C GLN A 137 -0.82 -2.12 11.13
N THR A 138 -1.31 -1.21 10.27
CA THR A 138 -2.74 -1.13 9.94
C THR A 138 -3.24 -2.44 9.32
N ARG A 139 -2.47 -3.03 8.41
CA ARG A 139 -2.78 -4.34 7.83
C ARG A 139 -2.92 -5.40 8.90
N ALA A 140 -1.94 -5.52 9.81
CA ALA A 140 -1.97 -6.52 10.88
C ALA A 140 -3.23 -6.36 11.75
N ILE A 141 -3.59 -5.13 12.14
CA ILE A 141 -4.81 -4.86 12.91
C ILE A 141 -6.07 -5.28 12.14
N LEU A 142 -6.14 -5.03 10.83
CA LEU A 142 -7.29 -5.44 10.01
C LEU A 142 -7.37 -6.96 9.87
N GLU A 143 -6.23 -7.65 9.73
CA GLU A 143 -6.17 -9.10 9.66
C GLU A 143 -6.62 -9.73 10.99
N ASP A 144 -6.12 -9.24 12.14
CA ASP A 144 -6.51 -9.68 13.47
C ASP A 144 -8.01 -9.47 13.76
N LEU A 145 -8.55 -8.31 13.33
CA LEU A 145 -9.98 -8.01 13.46
C LEU A 145 -10.83 -9.00 12.65
N THR A 146 -10.47 -9.22 11.38
CA THR A 146 -11.18 -10.15 10.50
C THR A 146 -11.14 -11.58 11.04
N GLU A 147 -10.00 -12.02 11.58
CA GLU A 147 -9.87 -13.33 12.22
C GLU A 147 -10.76 -13.43 13.47
N SER A 148 -10.74 -12.40 14.32
CA SER A 148 -11.59 -12.36 15.53
C SER A 148 -13.08 -12.41 15.20
N GLU A 149 -13.53 -11.65 14.20
CA GLU A 149 -14.92 -11.68 13.71
C GLU A 149 -15.29 -13.06 13.16
N SER A 150 -14.39 -13.71 12.40
CA SER A 150 -14.62 -15.04 11.85
C SER A 150 -14.72 -16.11 12.95
N LEU A 151 -13.85 -16.03 13.97
CA LEU A 151 -13.90 -16.93 15.13
C LEU A 151 -15.19 -16.76 15.93
N LEU A 152 -15.61 -15.52 16.17
CA LEU A 152 -16.87 -15.22 16.86
C LEU A 152 -18.06 -15.78 16.08
N GLN A 153 -18.11 -15.56 14.76
CA GLN A 153 -19.18 -16.08 13.93
C GLN A 153 -19.22 -17.62 13.97
N THR A 154 -18.05 -18.26 13.88
CA THR A 154 -17.93 -19.73 13.97
C THR A 154 -18.44 -20.24 15.32
N ALA A 155 -18.10 -19.58 16.43
CA ALA A 155 -18.55 -19.96 17.77
C ALA A 155 -20.07 -19.79 17.93
N LEU A 156 -20.64 -18.69 17.41
CA LEU A 156 -22.09 -18.46 17.40
C LEU A 156 -22.84 -19.55 16.60
N ASP A 157 -22.31 -19.90 15.43
CA ASP A 157 -22.93 -20.90 14.55
C ASP A 157 -22.82 -22.30 15.17
N ALA A 158 -21.68 -22.68 15.72
CA ALA A 158 -21.49 -23.97 16.40
C ALA A 158 -22.35 -24.11 17.67
N GLY A 159 -22.49 -23.01 18.40
CA GLY A 159 -23.36 -22.95 19.61
C GLY A 159 -24.84 -22.81 19.29
N HIS A 160 -25.24 -22.68 18.03
CA HIS A 160 -26.59 -22.30 17.60
C HIS A 160 -27.11 -21.05 18.34
N LEU A 161 -26.20 -20.05 18.55
CA LEU A 161 -26.52 -18.82 19.26
C LEU A 161 -27.00 -17.73 18.30
N GLY A 162 -28.04 -17.01 18.69
CA GLY A 162 -28.51 -15.83 18.00
C GLY A 162 -27.92 -14.57 18.65
N ALA A 163 -27.23 -13.74 17.87
CA ALA A 163 -26.75 -12.42 18.31
C ALA A 163 -27.81 -11.35 18.08
N LEU A 164 -27.94 -10.45 19.06
CA LEU A 164 -28.85 -9.30 19.01
C LEU A 164 -28.12 -8.06 19.53
N GLU A 165 -28.16 -6.97 18.78
CA GLU A 165 -27.57 -5.69 19.15
C GLU A 165 -28.65 -4.59 19.14
N LEU A 166 -28.72 -3.81 20.21
CA LEU A 166 -29.61 -2.66 20.31
C LEU A 166 -28.81 -1.37 20.39
N HIS A 167 -28.91 -0.54 19.37
CA HIS A 167 -28.32 0.80 19.34
C HIS A 167 -29.18 1.81 20.08
N ILE A 168 -28.66 2.32 21.23
CA ILE A 168 -29.35 3.29 22.06
C ILE A 168 -28.95 4.66 21.64
N PRO A 169 -29.08 5.52 20.88
CA PRO A 169 -30.21 6.46 20.92
C PRO A 169 -31.31 6.24 19.88
N GLY A 170 -31.11 5.42 18.89
CA GLY A 170 -32.12 5.25 17.80
C GLY A 170 -33.11 4.12 18.03
N PHE A 171 -32.94 3.27 19.04
CA PHE A 171 -33.67 2.02 19.23
C PHE A 171 -33.62 1.10 17.99
N GLU A 172 -32.54 1.21 17.22
CA GLU A 172 -32.33 0.35 16.09
C GLU A 172 -31.84 -1.03 16.56
N LEU A 173 -32.53 -2.07 16.08
CA LEU A 173 -32.27 -3.44 16.49
C LEU A 173 -31.67 -4.21 15.32
N GLU A 174 -30.43 -4.69 15.52
CA GLU A 174 -29.76 -5.60 14.59
C GLU A 174 -29.77 -7.01 15.14
N ALA A 175 -30.16 -7.99 14.33
CA ALA A 175 -30.23 -9.38 14.74
C ALA A 175 -29.60 -10.28 13.69
N SER A 176 -28.79 -11.26 14.15
CA SER A 176 -28.24 -12.28 13.29
C SER A 176 -29.33 -13.15 12.65
N ALA A 177 -29.01 -13.79 11.52
CA ALA A 177 -29.95 -14.69 10.84
C ALA A 177 -30.45 -15.84 11.77
N THR A 178 -29.60 -16.32 12.67
CA THR A 178 -29.95 -17.35 13.65
C THR A 178 -30.91 -16.78 14.70
N CYS A 179 -30.68 -15.57 15.20
CA CYS A 179 -31.62 -14.90 16.10
C CYS A 179 -32.99 -14.71 15.44
N LYS A 180 -33.04 -14.18 14.23
CA LYS A 180 -34.30 -14.03 13.47
C LYS A 180 -35.06 -15.32 13.31
N ARG A 181 -34.37 -16.44 13.00
CA ARG A 181 -34.98 -17.77 12.93
C ARG A 181 -35.62 -18.23 14.23
N PHE A 182 -35.00 -17.95 15.39
CA PHE A 182 -35.61 -18.27 16.68
C PHE A 182 -36.95 -17.58 16.92
N PHE A 183 -37.11 -16.39 16.34
CA PHE A 183 -38.38 -15.66 16.39
C PHE A 183 -39.27 -15.94 15.17
N GLY A 184 -38.96 -16.94 14.34
CA GLY A 184 -39.75 -17.30 13.17
C GLY A 184 -39.72 -16.27 12.04
N ARG A 185 -38.71 -15.40 12.00
CA ARG A 185 -38.51 -14.40 10.95
C ARG A 185 -37.53 -14.86 9.89
N ALA A 186 -37.76 -14.51 8.64
CA ALA A 186 -36.81 -14.73 7.56
C ALA A 186 -35.57 -13.85 7.74
N ALA A 187 -34.39 -14.33 7.28
CA ALA A 187 -33.11 -13.66 7.50
C ALA A 187 -33.01 -12.29 6.83
N ASP A 188 -33.68 -12.10 5.70
CA ASP A 188 -33.73 -10.89 4.88
C ASP A 188 -34.69 -9.80 5.41
N LEU A 189 -35.59 -10.16 6.33
CA LEU A 189 -36.52 -9.19 6.88
C LEU A 189 -35.88 -8.34 7.99
N PRO A 190 -36.25 -7.06 8.10
CA PRO A 190 -35.82 -6.22 9.20
C PRO A 190 -36.33 -6.77 10.55
N PHE A 191 -35.52 -6.63 11.59
CA PHE A 191 -35.90 -7.01 12.95
C PHE A 191 -36.08 -5.73 13.76
N THR A 192 -37.31 -5.37 14.08
CA THR A 192 -37.66 -4.11 14.73
C THR A 192 -38.20 -4.37 16.13
N TYR A 193 -38.06 -3.39 17.02
CA TYR A 193 -38.54 -3.45 18.42
C TYR A 193 -40.07 -3.26 18.58
N GLN A 194 -40.78 -3.09 17.45
CA GLN A 194 -42.26 -2.93 17.49
C GLN A 194 -42.98 -4.26 17.41
#